data_050dce942441ae4737539623dffe9995
#
_entry.id   050dce942441ae4737539623dffe9995
#
_cell.length_a   1.000
_cell.length_b   1.000
_cell.length_c   1.000
_cell.angle_alpha   90.00
_cell.angle_beta   90.00
_cell.angle_gamma   90.00
#
_symmetry.space_group_name_H-M   'P 1'
#
loop_
_entity.id
_entity.type
_entity.pdbx_description
1 polymer ?
#
loop_
_entity_poly.entity_id
_entity_poly.type
_entity_poly.pdbx_seq_one_letter_code
_entity_poly.pdbx_strand_id
1 'polypeptide(L)'
;VALPQMAPMEAVEGKNREPGALEEDKETLPPVKPLDKIIVAFAGPLFSFLLAIVSAFVVMGVGKPVDAAESTVIGHVEKDGPAYGKLLAGDEILAINGEKVDGFVGSLNSVRESIMLSEGDQLEFLVLRDGAQVTVTTESKIPETKWWQRKALRRAGISVENRTVIGGVLEGGPAGRAGLEMGLEGDEG
;
A
#
# COMPACT_ATOMS: atom_id res chain seq x y z
N VAL A 1 -43.12 5.24 -26.55
CA VAL A 1 -43.06 5.84 -25.20
C VAL A 1 -41.78 6.67 -25.18
N ALA A 2 -41.94 8.01 -25.32
CA ALA A 2 -40.82 8.94 -25.29
C ALA A 2 -40.38 9.12 -23.83
N LEU A 3 -39.07 8.90 -23.55
CA LEU A 3 -38.46 9.22 -22.27
C LEU A 3 -38.51 10.75 -22.08
N PRO A 4 -38.86 11.24 -20.88
CA PRO A 4 -38.77 12.67 -20.58
C PRO A 4 -37.32 13.11 -20.69
N GLN A 5 -37.07 14.10 -21.54
CA GLN A 5 -35.73 14.72 -21.60
C GLN A 5 -35.48 15.41 -20.26
N MET A 6 -34.37 15.03 -19.61
CA MET A 6 -33.91 15.76 -18.44
C MET A 6 -33.60 17.21 -18.85
N ALA A 7 -34.21 18.15 -18.14
CA ALA A 7 -33.90 19.57 -18.32
C ALA A 7 -32.42 19.81 -18.00
N PRO A 8 -31.69 20.62 -18.79
CA PRO A 8 -30.31 20.94 -18.51
C PRO A 8 -30.18 21.60 -17.13
N MET A 9 -29.11 21.32 -16.44
CA MET A 9 -28.85 21.79 -15.06
C MET A 9 -28.94 23.33 -14.90
N GLU A 10 -28.79 24.07 -15.98
CA GLU A 10 -28.97 25.54 -15.99
C GLU A 10 -30.41 25.99 -15.67
N ALA A 11 -31.40 25.12 -15.82
CA ALA A 11 -32.77 25.40 -15.43
C ALA A 11 -32.98 25.34 -13.90
N VAL A 12 -32.06 24.77 -13.19
CA VAL A 12 -32.13 24.63 -11.71
C VAL A 12 -31.52 25.83 -11.00
N GLU A 13 -30.64 26.59 -11.68
CA GLU A 13 -29.96 27.76 -11.10
C GLU A 13 -30.75 29.07 -11.14
N GLY A 14 -32.05 29.03 -11.29
CA GLY A 14 -32.92 30.18 -11.06
C GLY A 14 -32.84 31.34 -12.07
N LYS A 15 -32.28 31.12 -13.27
CA LYS A 15 -32.09 32.14 -14.26
C LYS A 15 -33.37 32.51 -15.07
N ASN A 16 -34.46 31.78 -14.93
CA ASN A 16 -35.76 32.04 -15.54
C ASN A 16 -36.87 32.28 -14.52
N ARG A 17 -36.63 33.14 -13.51
CA ARG A 17 -37.70 33.67 -12.69
C ARG A 17 -38.27 34.86 -13.40
N GLU A 18 -39.54 34.78 -13.83
CA GLU A 18 -40.28 35.91 -14.38
C GLU A 18 -40.25 37.06 -13.36
N PRO A 19 -40.04 38.34 -13.82
CA PRO A 19 -40.07 39.50 -12.94
C PRO A 19 -41.51 39.74 -12.52
N GLY A 20 -41.92 39.26 -11.38
CA GLY A 20 -43.24 39.45 -10.81
C GLY A 20 -43.77 38.35 -9.88
N ALA A 21 -43.17 37.19 -9.84
CA ALA A 21 -43.55 36.15 -8.90
C ALA A 21 -42.58 36.14 -7.73
N LEU A 22 -43.10 36.40 -6.54
CA LEU A 22 -42.45 36.26 -5.21
C LEU A 22 -41.79 37.55 -4.63
N GLU A 23 -42.59 38.54 -4.42
CA GLU A 23 -42.39 39.45 -3.29
C GLU A 23 -43.07 38.89 -1.99
N GLU A 24 -43.38 37.58 -1.94
CA GLU A 24 -43.89 36.97 -0.73
C GLU A 24 -42.76 36.29 0.01
N ASP A 25 -42.54 36.76 1.24
CA ASP A 25 -41.66 36.20 2.28
C ASP A 25 -40.14 36.07 1.97
N LYS A 26 -39.52 37.21 1.72
CA LYS A 26 -38.17 37.36 2.26
C LYS A 26 -38.31 37.56 3.78
N GLU A 27 -38.49 36.45 4.52
CA GLU A 27 -38.08 36.47 5.91
C GLU A 27 -36.68 37.09 5.94
N THR A 28 -36.60 38.29 6.46
CA THR A 28 -35.31 38.96 6.66
C THR A 28 -34.57 38.21 7.74
N LEU A 29 -33.81 37.20 7.25
CA LEU A 29 -32.93 36.44 8.13
C LEU A 29 -32.08 37.43 8.95
N PRO A 30 -32.01 37.27 10.27
CA PRO A 30 -31.23 38.17 11.10
C PRO A 30 -29.79 38.24 10.60
N PRO A 31 -29.14 39.41 10.66
CA PRO A 31 -27.80 39.59 10.17
C PRO A 31 -26.85 38.64 10.89
N VAL A 32 -26.26 37.71 10.15
CA VAL A 32 -25.33 36.70 10.67
C VAL A 32 -24.06 37.41 11.15
N LYS A 33 -23.70 37.21 12.41
CA LYS A 33 -22.49 37.81 12.98
C LYS A 33 -21.23 37.28 12.25
N PRO A 34 -20.19 38.09 12.08
CA PRO A 34 -18.94 37.64 11.41
C PRO A 34 -18.33 36.40 12.05
N LEU A 35 -18.44 36.25 13.35
CA LEU A 35 -17.97 35.08 14.11
C LEU A 35 -18.69 33.79 13.69
N ASP A 36 -20.01 33.84 13.47
CA ASP A 36 -20.78 32.66 13.08
C ASP A 36 -20.33 32.14 11.70
N LYS A 37 -20.01 33.07 10.79
CA LYS A 37 -19.46 32.70 9.44
C LYS A 37 -18.10 32.04 9.57
N ILE A 38 -17.24 32.51 10.47
CA ILE A 38 -15.92 31.92 10.71
C ILE A 38 -16.06 30.53 11.32
N ILE A 39 -16.95 30.40 12.33
CA ILE A 39 -17.19 29.09 12.97
C ILE A 39 -17.68 28.05 11.95
N VAL A 40 -18.66 28.42 11.12
CA VAL A 40 -19.19 27.52 10.09
C VAL A 40 -18.11 27.15 9.07
N ALA A 41 -17.31 28.11 8.62
CA ALA A 41 -16.21 27.85 7.68
C ALA A 41 -15.14 26.93 8.28
N PHE A 42 -14.86 27.04 9.58
CA PHE A 42 -13.87 26.23 10.28
C PHE A 42 -14.40 24.85 10.71
N ALA A 43 -15.71 24.72 10.91
CA ALA A 43 -16.32 23.50 11.41
C ALA A 43 -16.04 22.29 10.50
N GLY A 44 -16.10 22.47 9.17
CA GLY A 44 -15.83 21.41 8.20
C GLY A 44 -14.40 20.85 8.31
N PRO A 45 -13.37 21.67 8.13
CA PRO A 45 -11.97 21.25 8.28
C PRO A 45 -11.67 20.68 9.68
N LEU A 46 -12.19 21.29 10.74
CA LEU A 46 -11.99 20.83 12.11
C LEU A 46 -12.59 19.43 12.32
N PHE A 47 -13.82 19.22 11.86
CA PHE A 47 -14.46 17.91 11.97
C PHE A 47 -13.71 16.83 11.20
N SER A 48 -13.25 17.13 9.99
CA SER A 48 -12.43 16.21 9.20
C SER A 48 -11.13 15.86 9.89
N PHE A 49 -10.48 16.83 10.52
CA PHE A 49 -9.26 16.63 11.29
C PHE A 49 -9.49 15.75 12.52
N LEU A 50 -10.56 16.01 13.29
CA LEU A 50 -10.94 15.17 14.42
C LEU A 50 -11.26 13.74 13.99
N LEU A 51 -12.00 13.58 12.89
CA LEU A 51 -12.31 12.26 12.34
C LEU A 51 -11.04 11.51 11.93
N ALA A 52 -10.07 12.20 11.32
CA ALA A 52 -8.79 11.60 10.97
C ALA A 52 -8.02 11.12 12.21
N ILE A 53 -8.00 11.90 13.28
CA ILE A 53 -7.37 11.51 14.56
C ILE A 53 -8.06 10.26 15.13
N VAL A 54 -9.40 10.30 15.22
CA VAL A 54 -10.17 9.13 15.74
C VAL A 54 -9.91 7.90 14.90
N SER A 55 -9.93 8.03 13.58
CA SER A 55 -9.64 6.92 12.66
C SER A 55 -8.22 6.37 12.86
N ALA A 56 -7.23 7.25 13.09
CA ALA A 56 -5.86 6.84 13.36
C ALA A 56 -5.77 6.02 14.67
N PHE A 57 -6.45 6.43 15.72
CA PHE A 57 -6.51 5.65 16.97
C PHE A 57 -7.21 4.29 16.78
N VAL A 58 -8.28 4.25 16.01
CA VAL A 58 -8.97 2.99 15.68
C VAL A 58 -8.03 2.06 14.93
N VAL A 59 -7.35 2.54 13.89
CA VAL A 59 -6.38 1.73 13.13
C VAL A 59 -5.21 1.28 14.00
N MET A 60 -4.75 2.14 14.92
CA MET A 60 -3.68 1.76 15.85
C MET A 60 -4.12 0.68 16.85
N GLY A 61 -5.38 0.67 17.28
CA GLY A 61 -5.91 -0.32 18.22
C GLY A 61 -6.34 -1.63 17.58
N VAL A 62 -6.89 -1.58 16.37
CA VAL A 62 -7.40 -2.77 15.64
C VAL A 62 -6.28 -3.41 14.79
N GLY A 63 -5.30 -2.61 14.38
CA GLY A 63 -4.30 -3.02 13.42
C GLY A 63 -4.80 -2.89 11.98
N LYS A 64 -3.88 -2.94 11.05
CA LYS A 64 -4.15 -2.98 9.62
C LYS A 64 -3.64 -4.32 9.08
N PRO A 65 -4.46 -5.11 8.38
CA PRO A 65 -3.94 -6.29 7.69
C PRO A 65 -2.91 -5.84 6.66
N VAL A 66 -1.74 -6.42 6.72
CA VAL A 66 -0.63 -6.17 5.79
C VAL A 66 -0.20 -7.51 5.23
N ASP A 67 0.09 -7.54 3.95
CA ASP A 67 0.78 -8.69 3.38
C ASP A 67 2.18 -8.72 4.02
N ALA A 68 2.42 -9.68 4.88
CA ALA A 68 3.71 -9.89 5.53
C ALA A 68 4.36 -11.14 4.97
N ALA A 69 5.65 -11.06 4.70
CA ALA A 69 6.49 -12.21 4.43
C ALA A 69 7.58 -12.24 5.52
N GLU A 70 7.40 -13.12 6.48
CA GLU A 70 8.30 -13.25 7.65
C GLU A 70 9.64 -13.87 7.25
N SER A 71 9.66 -14.68 6.21
CA SER A 71 10.91 -15.26 5.71
C SER A 71 11.85 -14.16 5.20
N THR A 72 13.13 -14.24 5.55
CA THR A 72 14.19 -13.39 5.01
C THR A 72 15.01 -14.11 3.93
N VAL A 73 14.60 -15.33 3.55
CA VAL A 73 15.28 -16.15 2.55
C VAL A 73 14.97 -15.67 1.14
N ILE A 74 16.00 -15.52 0.33
CA ILE A 74 15.89 -15.16 -1.08
C ILE A 74 15.39 -16.36 -1.88
N GLY A 75 14.22 -16.26 -2.47
CA GLY A 75 13.67 -17.30 -3.36
C GLY A 75 14.12 -17.13 -4.81
N HIS A 76 14.26 -15.91 -5.28
CA HIS A 76 14.63 -15.62 -6.65
C HIS A 76 15.45 -14.35 -6.79
N VAL A 77 16.42 -14.37 -7.71
CA VAL A 77 17.23 -13.21 -8.10
C VAL A 77 17.01 -12.94 -9.57
N GLU A 78 16.56 -11.73 -9.91
CA GLU A 78 16.29 -11.31 -11.28
C GLU A 78 17.59 -11.28 -12.10
N LYS A 79 17.60 -11.91 -13.27
CA LYS A 79 18.78 -12.02 -14.15
C LYS A 79 19.33 -10.64 -14.60
N ASP A 80 18.44 -9.65 -14.75
CA ASP A 80 18.80 -8.29 -15.13
C ASP A 80 18.92 -7.36 -13.92
N GLY A 81 18.79 -7.91 -12.71
CA GLY A 81 18.84 -7.17 -11.45
C GLY A 81 20.26 -6.88 -10.98
N PRO A 82 20.45 -5.82 -10.16
CA PRO A 82 21.77 -5.44 -9.64
C PRO A 82 22.40 -6.49 -8.73
N ALA A 83 21.59 -7.34 -8.10
CA ALA A 83 22.08 -8.42 -7.22
C ALA A 83 22.46 -9.70 -7.97
N TYR A 84 22.23 -9.76 -9.29
CA TYR A 84 22.50 -10.97 -10.06
C TYR A 84 23.99 -11.37 -10.01
N GLY A 85 24.24 -12.64 -9.74
CA GLY A 85 25.60 -13.19 -9.61
C GLY A 85 26.33 -12.85 -8.31
N LYS A 86 25.73 -12.02 -7.44
CA LYS A 86 26.27 -11.66 -6.12
C LYS A 86 25.46 -12.31 -4.99
N LEU A 87 24.14 -12.16 -5.01
CA LEU A 87 23.22 -12.87 -4.12
C LEU A 87 22.69 -14.11 -4.82
N LEU A 88 22.40 -15.14 -4.05
CA LEU A 88 21.92 -16.42 -4.54
C LEU A 88 20.53 -16.73 -3.93
N ALA A 89 19.73 -17.52 -4.65
CA ALA A 89 18.55 -18.11 -4.07
C ALA A 89 18.96 -19.07 -2.93
N GLY A 90 18.27 -18.99 -1.81
CA GLY A 90 18.61 -19.72 -0.58
C GLY A 90 19.45 -18.91 0.42
N ASP A 91 19.98 -17.74 0.05
CA ASP A 91 20.64 -16.86 1.02
C ASP A 91 19.59 -16.32 2.01
N GLU A 92 19.86 -16.39 3.29
CA GLU A 92 19.05 -15.75 4.32
C GLU A 92 19.64 -14.39 4.66
N ILE A 93 18.85 -13.33 4.48
CA ILE A 93 19.30 -11.95 4.75
C ILE A 93 19.17 -11.67 6.25
N LEU A 94 20.29 -11.37 6.90
CA LEU A 94 20.35 -11.03 8.32
C LEU A 94 20.31 -9.53 8.57
N ALA A 95 20.99 -8.76 7.72
CA ALA A 95 21.06 -7.30 7.84
C ALA A 95 21.30 -6.64 6.48
N ILE A 96 20.89 -5.39 6.37
CA ILE A 96 21.15 -4.51 5.21
C ILE A 96 21.74 -3.20 5.73
N ASN A 97 22.89 -2.78 5.19
CA ASN A 97 23.63 -1.60 5.64
C ASN A 97 23.87 -1.57 7.17
N GLY A 98 24.08 -2.72 7.78
CA GLY A 98 24.30 -2.89 9.23
C GLY A 98 23.02 -2.94 10.09
N GLU A 99 21.84 -2.69 9.51
CA GLU A 99 20.56 -2.78 10.21
C GLU A 99 19.94 -4.17 10.03
N LYS A 100 19.54 -4.80 11.15
CA LYS A 100 18.87 -6.10 11.12
C LYS A 100 17.52 -6.01 10.44
N VAL A 101 17.21 -7.03 9.65
CA VAL A 101 15.89 -7.19 9.02
C VAL A 101 15.09 -8.27 9.76
N ASP A 102 13.77 -8.11 9.82
CA ASP A 102 12.83 -8.98 10.53
C ASP A 102 11.82 -9.69 9.63
N GLY A 103 11.96 -9.57 8.32
CA GLY A 103 11.11 -10.17 7.32
C GLY A 103 11.39 -9.60 5.93
N PHE A 104 10.76 -10.14 4.91
CA PHE A 104 10.93 -9.63 3.54
C PHE A 104 10.04 -8.43 3.25
N VAL A 105 8.81 -8.45 3.74
CA VAL A 105 7.79 -7.40 3.56
C VAL A 105 6.91 -7.34 4.81
N GLY A 106 6.44 -6.15 5.18
CA GLY A 106 5.39 -5.97 6.18
C GLY A 106 5.77 -5.16 7.40
N SER A 107 7.05 -5.00 7.69
CA SER A 107 7.55 -4.15 8.77
C SER A 107 8.41 -3.00 8.24
N LEU A 108 8.72 -2.03 9.09
CA LEU A 108 9.64 -0.94 8.75
C LEU A 108 11.09 -1.42 8.58
N ASN A 109 11.45 -2.53 9.23
CA ASN A 109 12.77 -3.15 9.17
C ASN A 109 12.81 -4.33 8.20
N SER A 110 11.84 -4.42 7.29
CA SER A 110 11.83 -5.48 6.29
C SER A 110 12.85 -5.23 5.19
N VAL A 111 13.26 -6.29 4.52
CA VAL A 111 14.20 -6.26 3.40
C VAL A 111 13.79 -5.22 2.34
N ARG A 112 12.52 -5.23 1.99
CA ARG A 112 11.97 -4.33 0.97
C ARG A 112 12.05 -2.86 1.39
N GLU A 113 11.62 -2.54 2.59
CA GLU A 113 11.64 -1.18 3.13
C GLU A 113 13.07 -0.69 3.35
N SER A 114 13.96 -1.52 3.84
CA SER A 114 15.39 -1.20 4.00
C SER A 114 16.06 -0.87 2.64
N ILE A 115 15.74 -1.61 1.58
CA ILE A 115 16.24 -1.32 0.24
C ILE A 115 15.65 0.00 -0.29
N MET A 116 14.34 0.23 -0.09
CA MET A 116 13.66 1.45 -0.58
C MET A 116 14.14 2.72 0.12
N LEU A 117 14.40 2.64 1.41
CA LEU A 117 14.81 3.77 2.26
C LEU A 117 16.33 3.99 2.26
N SER A 118 17.11 3.05 1.72
CA SER A 118 18.58 3.18 1.70
C SER A 118 19.03 4.40 0.90
N GLU A 119 20.07 5.04 1.38
CA GLU A 119 20.74 6.13 0.71
C GLU A 119 21.96 5.61 -0.10
N GLY A 120 22.28 6.29 -1.19
CA GLY A 120 23.42 5.90 -2.04
C GLY A 120 23.09 4.81 -3.05
N ASP A 121 24.06 4.47 -3.90
CA ASP A 121 23.91 3.51 -5.00
C ASP A 121 24.38 2.10 -4.65
N GLN A 122 24.93 1.90 -3.47
CA GLN A 122 25.42 0.62 -2.98
C GLN A 122 24.60 0.16 -1.78
N LEU A 123 24.35 -1.16 -1.73
CA LEU A 123 23.68 -1.86 -0.65
C LEU A 123 24.63 -2.94 -0.15
N GLU A 124 24.87 -2.96 1.14
CA GLU A 124 25.60 -4.02 1.83
C GLU A 124 24.63 -4.98 2.46
N PHE A 125 24.66 -6.23 2.03
CA PHE A 125 23.87 -7.32 2.57
C PHE A 125 24.73 -8.23 3.42
N LEU A 126 24.37 -8.45 4.67
CA LEU A 126 24.88 -9.54 5.48
C LEU A 126 23.95 -10.72 5.31
N VAL A 127 24.42 -11.79 4.70
CA VAL A 127 23.63 -12.99 4.44
C VAL A 127 24.25 -14.22 5.10
N LEU A 128 23.39 -15.15 5.47
CA LEU A 128 23.80 -16.49 5.86
C LEU A 128 23.71 -17.40 4.63
N ARG A 129 24.84 -17.91 4.18
CA ARG A 129 24.96 -18.80 3.03
C ARG A 129 25.67 -20.08 3.48
N ASP A 130 25.04 -21.23 3.31
CA ASP A 130 25.60 -22.53 3.71
C ASP A 130 26.12 -22.56 5.16
N GLY A 131 25.42 -21.85 6.07
CA GLY A 131 25.80 -21.74 7.47
C GLY A 131 26.93 -20.74 7.79
N ALA A 132 27.47 -20.05 6.78
CA ALA A 132 28.48 -19.02 6.97
C ALA A 132 27.91 -17.61 6.71
N GLN A 133 28.31 -16.64 7.53
CA GLN A 133 27.95 -15.24 7.28
C GLN A 133 28.86 -14.66 6.21
N VAL A 134 28.27 -14.09 5.19
CA VAL A 134 28.93 -13.46 4.04
C VAL A 134 28.41 -12.06 3.84
N THR A 135 29.30 -11.08 3.71
CA THR A 135 28.92 -9.72 3.35
C THR A 135 28.99 -9.57 1.84
N VAL A 136 27.90 -9.13 1.23
CA VAL A 136 27.78 -8.97 -0.22
C VAL A 136 27.36 -7.54 -0.53
N THR A 137 28.17 -6.83 -1.30
CA THR A 137 27.85 -5.48 -1.76
C THR A 137 27.25 -5.53 -3.16
N THR A 138 26.05 -4.98 -3.32
CA THR A 138 25.36 -4.85 -4.59
C THR A 138 25.07 -3.39 -4.92
N GLU A 139 24.84 -3.10 -6.19
CA GLU A 139 24.28 -1.82 -6.58
C GLU A 139 22.76 -1.84 -6.39
N SER A 140 22.17 -0.69 -6.11
CA SER A 140 20.73 -0.51 -6.14
C SER A 140 20.35 0.36 -7.32
N LYS A 141 19.36 -0.05 -8.09
CA LYS A 141 18.90 0.71 -9.25
C LYS A 141 17.49 1.25 -9.02
N ILE A 142 17.31 2.53 -9.36
CA ILE A 142 15.98 3.11 -9.53
C ILE A 142 15.68 2.94 -11.02
N PRO A 143 14.67 2.13 -11.40
CA PRO A 143 14.31 1.96 -12.79
C PRO A 143 13.95 3.29 -13.44
N GLU A 144 14.40 3.52 -14.67
CA GLU A 144 14.02 4.69 -15.42
C GLU A 144 12.50 4.71 -15.65
N THR A 145 11.86 5.82 -15.30
CA THR A 145 10.44 6.02 -15.50
C THR A 145 10.20 7.18 -16.44
N LYS A 146 9.19 7.06 -17.29
CA LYS A 146 8.78 8.15 -18.16
C LYS A 146 8.20 9.30 -17.31
N TRP A 147 8.30 10.54 -17.81
CA TRP A 147 7.92 11.74 -17.07
C TRP A 147 6.47 11.77 -16.53
N TRP A 148 5.56 10.95 -17.11
CA TRP A 148 4.16 10.81 -16.64
C TRP A 148 3.93 9.63 -15.71
N GLN A 149 4.95 8.81 -15.45
CA GLN A 149 4.88 7.68 -14.54
C GLN A 149 5.32 8.12 -13.14
N ARG A 150 4.80 7.45 -12.11
CA ARG A 150 5.34 7.62 -10.76
C ARG A 150 6.81 7.20 -10.76
N LYS A 151 7.63 7.95 -10.03
CA LYS A 151 9.02 7.55 -9.82
C LYS A 151 9.05 6.13 -9.27
N ALA A 152 9.84 5.28 -9.89
CA ALA A 152 10.03 3.92 -9.41
C ALA A 152 10.79 3.93 -8.08
N LEU A 153 10.51 2.94 -7.27
CA LEU A 153 11.23 2.73 -6.03
C LEU A 153 12.52 1.97 -6.31
N ARG A 154 13.50 2.15 -5.45
CA ARG A 154 14.78 1.47 -5.49
C ARG A 154 14.58 -0.05 -5.39
N ARG A 155 15.34 -0.82 -6.17
CA ARG A 155 15.25 -2.27 -6.23
C ARG A 155 16.64 -2.90 -6.26
N ALA A 156 16.78 -4.04 -5.60
CA ALA A 156 17.94 -4.92 -5.70
C ALA A 156 17.74 -6.08 -6.68
N GLY A 157 16.51 -6.31 -7.15
CA GLY A 157 16.18 -7.43 -8.05
C GLY A 157 16.13 -8.78 -7.33
N ILE A 158 15.68 -8.79 -6.07
CA ILE A 158 15.49 -10.00 -5.27
C ILE A 158 14.02 -10.14 -4.85
N SER A 159 13.55 -11.37 -4.70
CA SER A 159 12.23 -11.67 -4.16
C SER A 159 12.30 -12.78 -3.12
N VAL A 160 11.32 -12.76 -2.21
CA VAL A 160 11.19 -13.75 -1.15
C VAL A 160 10.98 -15.16 -1.72
N GLU A 161 11.38 -16.16 -0.97
CA GLU A 161 10.97 -17.53 -1.21
C GLU A 161 9.45 -17.64 -0.98
N ASN A 162 8.72 -17.91 -2.05
CA ASN A 162 7.29 -18.18 -1.97
C ASN A 162 7.09 -19.70 -1.87
N ARG A 163 6.71 -20.18 -0.71
CA ARG A 163 6.23 -21.54 -0.55
C ARG A 163 4.77 -21.56 -1.01
N THR A 164 4.49 -22.27 -2.09
CA THR A 164 3.11 -22.48 -2.54
C THR A 164 2.51 -23.64 -1.74
N VAL A 165 1.80 -23.31 -0.69
CA VAL A 165 1.06 -24.29 0.12
C VAL A 165 -0.40 -24.26 -0.32
N ILE A 166 -0.96 -25.44 -0.61
CA ILE A 166 -2.37 -25.57 -0.94
C ILE A 166 -3.16 -25.43 0.37
N GLY A 167 -3.84 -24.29 0.55
CA GLY A 167 -4.60 -23.99 1.77
C GLY A 167 -5.95 -24.72 1.87
N GLY A 168 -6.39 -25.39 0.80
CA GLY A 168 -7.62 -26.19 0.81
C GLY A 168 -7.87 -26.87 -0.53
N VAL A 169 -8.35 -28.09 -0.48
CA VAL A 169 -8.78 -28.87 -1.64
C VAL A 169 -10.25 -29.21 -1.51
N LEU A 170 -11.04 -28.84 -2.51
CA LEU A 170 -12.46 -29.18 -2.53
C LEU A 170 -12.62 -30.67 -2.81
N GLU A 171 -13.27 -31.42 -1.89
CA GLU A 171 -13.56 -32.84 -2.10
C GLU A 171 -14.39 -33.03 -3.37
N GLY A 172 -13.97 -33.99 -4.21
CA GLY A 172 -14.61 -34.24 -5.52
C GLY A 172 -14.31 -33.23 -6.62
N GLY A 173 -13.55 -32.16 -6.33
CA GLY A 173 -13.04 -31.19 -7.31
C GLY A 173 -11.93 -31.77 -8.20
N PRO A 174 -11.56 -31.09 -9.29
CA PRO A 174 -10.49 -31.54 -10.18
C PRO A 174 -9.15 -31.76 -9.46
N ALA A 175 -8.81 -30.88 -8.50
CA ALA A 175 -7.59 -30.96 -7.70
C ALA A 175 -7.58 -32.19 -6.77
N GLY A 176 -8.71 -32.45 -6.07
CA GLY A 176 -8.82 -33.64 -5.24
C GLY A 176 -8.79 -34.95 -6.05
N ARG A 177 -9.39 -34.96 -7.25
CA ARG A 177 -9.31 -36.12 -8.17
C ARG A 177 -7.92 -36.31 -8.74
N ALA A 178 -7.11 -35.26 -8.82
CA ALA A 178 -5.70 -35.34 -9.24
C ALA A 178 -4.76 -35.74 -8.08
N GLY A 179 -5.29 -36.02 -6.87
CA GLY A 179 -4.50 -36.45 -5.73
C GLY A 179 -3.75 -35.31 -5.04
N LEU A 180 -4.16 -34.03 -5.25
CA LEU A 180 -3.61 -32.91 -4.51
C LEU A 180 -4.25 -32.88 -3.12
N GLU A 181 -3.40 -32.81 -2.10
CA GLU A 181 -3.79 -32.72 -0.71
C GLU A 181 -3.49 -31.33 -0.16
N MET A 182 -4.20 -30.92 0.88
CA MET A 182 -3.89 -29.71 1.61
C MET A 182 -2.51 -29.85 2.25
N GLY A 183 -1.62 -28.91 1.96
CA GLY A 183 -0.32 -28.85 2.65
C GLY A 183 -0.59 -28.49 4.11
N LEU A 184 -0.44 -29.46 4.98
CA LEU A 184 -0.31 -29.19 6.42
C LEU A 184 1.00 -28.42 6.58
N GLU A 185 0.95 -27.27 7.22
CA GLU A 185 2.14 -26.56 7.69
C GLU A 185 2.90 -27.54 8.58
N GLY A 186 4.08 -27.98 8.11
CA GLY A 186 4.78 -29.07 8.73
C GLY A 186 5.13 -28.72 10.16
N ASP A 187 4.72 -29.59 11.06
CA ASP A 187 5.29 -29.76 12.39
C ASP A 187 6.80 -29.90 12.22
N GLU A 188 7.52 -28.83 12.40
CA GLU A 188 8.99 -28.87 12.49
C GLU A 188 9.33 -29.40 13.89
N GLY A 189 9.56 -30.69 13.98
CA GLY A 189 10.16 -31.36 15.13
C GLY A 189 11.65 -31.06 15.23
#